data_ddc87f9db5733298b21773a345c59f79
#
_entry.id   ddc87f9db5733298b21773a345c59f79
#
_cell.length_a   1.000
_cell.length_b   1.000
_cell.length_c   1.000
_cell.angle_alpha   90.00
_cell.angle_beta   90.00
_cell.angle_gamma   90.00
#
_symmetry.space_group_name_H-M   'P 1'
#
loop_
_entity.id
_entity.type
_entity.pdbx_description
1 polymer ?
#
loop_
_entity_poly.entity_id
_entity_poly.type
_entity_poly.pdbx_seq_one_letter_code
_entity_poly.pdbx_strand_id
1 'polypeptide(L)'
;YSFTGKPYIDLRMSFNSFLPKDLSKKIQKKITNYWIDQLVQKPYLHDKIEFEITDNCYYFGLEKKEKKNYYFLSTKEKKIFINSLKLLTNNILENYKNEFYDMKTKLLDLENFRILCIEQYLNEKNNIKISEKLLEKCKYLGLMPFSKQARNAFISKKILTSLIDAGILAKSSYYKILSHLKTVSHDYIYDQKRLKQKKINIRDFEK
;
A
#
# COMPACT_ATOMS: atom_id res chain seq x y z
N TYR A 1 -8.61 14.66 -9.70
CA TYR A 1 -9.37 15.42 -10.71
C TYR A 1 -10.76 14.85 -10.84
N SER A 2 -11.73 15.69 -11.21
CA SER A 2 -13.10 15.26 -11.53
C SER A 2 -13.49 15.81 -12.89
N PHE A 3 -13.95 14.93 -13.78
CA PHE A 3 -14.51 15.29 -15.08
C PHE A 3 -15.94 14.76 -15.15
N THR A 4 -16.90 15.65 -15.43
CA THR A 4 -18.33 15.28 -15.49
C THR A 4 -18.84 14.54 -14.24
N GLY A 5 -18.35 14.95 -13.05
CA GLY A 5 -18.70 14.31 -11.77
C GLY A 5 -18.01 12.97 -11.47
N LYS A 6 -17.17 12.44 -12.38
CA LYS A 6 -16.43 11.18 -12.17
C LYS A 6 -15.03 11.47 -11.63
N PRO A 7 -14.53 10.70 -10.65
CA PRO A 7 -13.17 10.85 -10.14
C PRO A 7 -12.15 10.28 -11.13
N TYR A 8 -11.02 10.98 -11.27
CA TYR A 8 -9.88 10.53 -12.07
C TYR A 8 -8.59 10.62 -11.25
N ILE A 9 -7.71 9.66 -11.44
CA ILE A 9 -6.40 9.59 -10.81
C ILE A 9 -5.34 10.04 -11.81
N ASP A 10 -4.45 10.94 -11.40
CA ASP A 10 -3.26 11.28 -12.18
C ASP A 10 -2.26 10.12 -12.07
N LEU A 11 -2.12 9.36 -13.15
CA LEU A 11 -1.22 8.21 -13.22
C LEU A 11 0.24 8.61 -12.98
N ARG A 12 0.67 9.76 -13.47
CA ARG A 12 2.04 10.24 -13.30
C ARG A 12 2.35 10.54 -11.83
N MET A 13 1.44 11.19 -11.13
CA MET A 13 1.57 11.42 -9.69
C MET A 13 1.55 10.10 -8.92
N SER A 14 0.66 9.18 -9.28
CA SER A 14 0.57 7.85 -8.69
C SER A 14 1.89 7.08 -8.86
N PHE A 15 2.42 6.97 -10.07
CA PHE A 15 3.68 6.27 -10.32
C PHE A 15 4.88 6.95 -9.66
N ASN A 16 4.96 8.28 -9.65
CA ASN A 16 6.02 9.00 -8.94
C ASN A 16 6.02 8.73 -7.43
N SER A 17 4.86 8.43 -6.83
CA SER A 17 4.77 8.11 -5.41
C SER A 17 5.47 6.79 -5.04
N PHE A 18 5.69 5.89 -5.99
CA PHE A 18 6.42 4.63 -5.79
C PHE A 18 7.95 4.79 -5.87
N LEU A 19 8.43 5.88 -6.47
CA LEU A 19 9.87 6.10 -6.64
C LEU A 19 10.55 6.62 -5.37
N PRO A 20 11.83 6.26 -5.13
CA PRO A 20 12.64 6.88 -4.10
C PRO A 20 12.77 8.40 -4.33
N LYS A 21 12.73 9.17 -3.23
CA LYS A 21 12.75 10.65 -3.28
C LYS A 21 14.12 11.22 -3.66
N ASP A 22 15.19 10.48 -3.43
CA ASP A 22 16.58 10.84 -3.70
C ASP A 22 16.97 10.73 -5.18
N LEU A 23 16.11 10.13 -6.00
CA LEU A 23 16.33 10.07 -7.46
C LEU A 23 16.20 11.45 -8.12
N SER A 24 17.13 11.74 -9.05
CA SER A 24 17.02 12.96 -9.86
C SER A 24 15.73 12.97 -10.68
N LYS A 25 15.16 14.17 -10.88
CA LYS A 25 13.94 14.37 -11.70
C LYS A 25 14.04 13.75 -13.09
N LYS A 26 15.24 13.75 -13.68
CA LYS A 26 15.52 13.15 -14.99
C LYS A 26 15.30 11.61 -14.95
N ILE A 27 15.83 10.93 -13.94
CA ILE A 27 15.68 9.47 -13.77
C ILE A 27 14.23 9.15 -13.45
N GLN A 28 13.61 9.89 -12.51
CA GLN A 28 12.20 9.72 -12.16
C GLN A 28 11.30 9.78 -13.40
N LYS A 29 11.49 10.81 -14.26
CA LYS A 29 10.69 10.99 -15.49
C LYS A 29 10.86 9.82 -16.45
N LYS A 30 12.07 9.32 -16.65
CA LYS A 30 12.33 8.17 -17.53
C LYS A 30 11.59 6.92 -17.03
N ILE A 31 11.72 6.60 -15.74
CA ILE A 31 11.10 5.40 -15.15
C ILE A 31 9.58 5.53 -15.16
N THR A 32 9.03 6.67 -14.77
CA THR A 32 7.57 6.90 -14.76
C THR A 32 6.99 6.79 -16.17
N ASN A 33 7.64 7.35 -17.20
CA ASN A 33 7.18 7.19 -18.58
C ASN A 33 7.15 5.72 -18.99
N TYR A 34 8.20 4.96 -18.71
CA TYR A 34 8.25 3.53 -18.99
C TYR A 34 7.11 2.76 -18.31
N TRP A 35 6.82 3.04 -17.04
CA TRP A 35 5.71 2.39 -16.33
C TRP A 35 4.34 2.78 -16.91
N ILE A 36 4.15 4.03 -17.32
CA ILE A 36 2.94 4.47 -18.03
C ILE A 36 2.79 3.71 -19.34
N ASP A 37 3.87 3.61 -20.14
CA ASP A 37 3.87 2.87 -21.41
C ASP A 37 3.54 1.39 -21.20
N GLN A 38 4.08 0.76 -20.13
CA GLN A 38 3.72 -0.61 -19.76
C GLN A 38 2.23 -0.77 -19.43
N LEU A 39 1.64 0.19 -18.72
CA LEU A 39 0.21 0.16 -18.41
C LEU A 39 -0.64 0.39 -19.65
N VAL A 40 -0.25 1.29 -20.55
CA VAL A 40 -0.94 1.52 -21.82
C VAL A 40 -0.94 0.26 -22.68
N GLN A 41 0.18 -0.47 -22.72
CA GLN A 41 0.28 -1.75 -23.45
C GLN A 41 -0.49 -2.89 -22.78
N LYS A 42 -0.69 -2.83 -21.45
CA LYS A 42 -1.32 -3.87 -20.63
C LYS A 42 -2.38 -3.28 -19.71
N PRO A 43 -3.46 -2.68 -20.22
CA PRO A 43 -4.45 -1.97 -19.43
C PRO A 43 -5.17 -2.84 -18.39
N TYR A 44 -5.20 -4.16 -18.58
CA TYR A 44 -5.74 -5.12 -17.61
C TYR A 44 -4.94 -5.21 -16.29
N LEU A 45 -3.76 -4.58 -16.22
CA LEU A 45 -2.94 -4.50 -15.00
C LEU A 45 -3.22 -3.24 -14.17
N HIS A 46 -4.27 -2.47 -14.47
CA HIS A 46 -4.57 -1.21 -13.79
C HIS A 46 -4.83 -1.35 -12.28
N ASP A 47 -5.28 -2.51 -11.84
CA ASP A 47 -5.51 -2.86 -10.42
C ASP A 47 -4.32 -3.59 -9.75
N LYS A 48 -3.22 -3.78 -10.47
CA LYS A 48 -2.01 -4.52 -10.02
C LYS A 48 -0.71 -3.77 -10.28
N ILE A 49 -0.77 -2.46 -10.48
CA ILE A 49 0.37 -1.65 -10.88
C ILE A 49 1.54 -1.74 -9.89
N GLU A 50 1.26 -1.81 -8.60
CA GLU A 50 2.24 -1.91 -7.53
C GLU A 50 2.99 -3.25 -7.48
N PHE A 51 2.43 -4.30 -8.10
CA PHE A 51 3.02 -5.64 -8.14
C PHE A 51 3.63 -5.98 -9.49
N GLU A 52 2.93 -5.64 -10.59
CA GLU A 52 3.24 -6.15 -11.92
C GLU A 52 4.01 -5.12 -12.78
N ILE A 53 3.81 -3.82 -12.54
CA ILE A 53 4.40 -2.76 -13.36
C ILE A 53 5.55 -2.07 -12.64
N THR A 54 5.34 -1.63 -11.37
CA THR A 54 6.33 -0.82 -10.68
C THR A 54 7.35 -1.67 -9.92
N ASP A 55 8.60 -1.20 -9.88
CA ASP A 55 9.60 -1.69 -8.95
C ASP A 55 9.74 -0.63 -7.82
N ASN A 56 8.97 -0.82 -6.76
CA ASN A 56 8.80 0.13 -5.65
C ASN A 56 9.65 -0.19 -4.42
N CYS A 57 10.45 -1.26 -4.46
CA CYS A 57 11.40 -1.68 -3.44
C CYS A 57 12.51 -2.52 -4.06
N TYR A 58 13.57 -2.77 -3.30
CA TYR A 58 14.57 -3.77 -3.65
C TYR A 58 14.08 -5.18 -3.29
N TYR A 59 14.33 -6.14 -4.17
CA TYR A 59 13.98 -7.56 -3.97
C TYR A 59 14.99 -8.47 -4.71
N PHE A 60 15.01 -9.76 -4.38
CA PHE A 60 15.92 -10.71 -4.99
C PHE A 60 15.66 -10.88 -6.49
N GLY A 61 16.70 -10.78 -7.29
CA GLY A 61 16.59 -10.89 -8.75
C GLY A 61 16.26 -9.58 -9.49
N LEU A 62 16.01 -8.46 -8.78
CA LEU A 62 15.76 -7.17 -9.41
C LEU A 62 16.89 -6.76 -10.36
N GLU A 63 18.15 -7.00 -10.02
CA GLU A 63 19.32 -6.65 -10.84
C GLU A 63 19.35 -7.41 -12.18
N LYS A 64 18.82 -8.65 -12.21
CA LYS A 64 18.66 -9.42 -13.45
C LYS A 64 17.53 -8.87 -14.31
N LYS A 65 16.40 -8.55 -13.67
CA LYS A 65 15.22 -7.94 -14.32
C LYS A 65 15.56 -6.56 -14.87
N GLU A 66 16.32 -5.76 -14.15
CA GLU A 66 16.71 -4.41 -14.51
C GLU A 66 17.53 -4.38 -15.81
N LYS A 67 18.45 -5.30 -16.01
CA LYS A 67 19.24 -5.39 -17.24
C LYS A 67 18.34 -5.55 -18.48
N LYS A 68 17.23 -6.27 -18.37
CA LYS A 68 16.30 -6.53 -19.46
C LYS A 68 15.28 -5.38 -19.66
N ASN A 69 14.69 -4.92 -18.58
CA ASN A 69 13.52 -4.03 -18.64
C ASN A 69 13.87 -2.53 -18.68
N TYR A 70 14.95 -2.11 -18.01
CA TYR A 70 15.35 -0.70 -17.93
C TYR A 70 16.47 -0.35 -18.94
N TYR A 71 16.35 -0.86 -20.19
CA TYR A 71 17.33 -0.63 -21.27
C TYR A 71 17.51 0.86 -21.62
N PHE A 72 16.51 1.69 -21.35
CA PHE A 72 16.52 3.15 -21.58
C PHE A 72 17.32 3.94 -20.53
N LEU A 73 17.75 3.31 -19.44
CA LEU A 73 18.66 3.89 -18.46
C LEU A 73 20.11 3.53 -18.80
N SER A 74 21.02 4.49 -18.66
CA SER A 74 22.46 4.20 -18.71
C SER A 74 22.88 3.30 -17.54
N THR A 75 24.02 2.65 -17.66
CA THR A 75 24.58 1.79 -16.58
C THR A 75 24.74 2.54 -15.25
N LYS A 76 25.13 3.84 -15.32
CA LYS A 76 25.22 4.70 -14.13
C LYS A 76 23.83 4.98 -13.52
N GLU A 77 22.84 5.33 -14.35
CA GLU A 77 21.46 5.60 -13.89
C GLU A 77 20.82 4.35 -13.25
N LYS A 78 21.05 3.18 -13.84
CA LYS A 78 20.60 1.89 -13.31
C LYS A 78 21.15 1.64 -11.93
N LYS A 79 22.48 1.80 -11.75
CA LYS A 79 23.14 1.62 -10.45
C LYS A 79 22.61 2.58 -9.39
N ILE A 80 22.35 3.84 -9.77
CA ILE A 80 21.73 4.82 -8.88
C ILE A 80 20.32 4.35 -8.48
N PHE A 81 19.48 3.93 -9.44
CA PHE A 81 18.13 3.47 -9.16
C PHE A 81 18.10 2.26 -8.20
N ILE A 82 18.91 1.24 -8.45
CA ILE A 82 19.02 0.07 -7.57
C ILE A 82 19.46 0.45 -6.16
N ASN A 83 20.49 1.31 -6.04
CA ASN A 83 20.99 1.75 -4.74
C ASN A 83 19.92 2.55 -3.97
N SER A 84 19.19 3.44 -4.65
CA SER A 84 18.08 4.19 -4.04
C SER A 84 16.95 3.25 -3.56
N LEU A 85 16.62 2.20 -4.33
CA LEU A 85 15.65 1.20 -3.90
C LEU A 85 16.16 0.37 -2.70
N LYS A 86 17.44 0.00 -2.66
CA LYS A 86 18.06 -0.68 -1.50
C LYS A 86 17.96 0.19 -0.25
N LEU A 87 18.36 1.46 -0.35
CA LEU A 87 18.30 2.40 0.75
C LEU A 87 16.86 2.59 1.26
N LEU A 88 15.91 2.82 0.35
CA LEU A 88 14.49 2.94 0.69
C LEU A 88 13.97 1.70 1.41
N THR A 89 14.29 0.50 0.91
CA THR A 89 13.82 -0.75 1.48
C THR A 89 14.39 -0.98 2.87
N ASN A 90 15.69 -0.76 3.06
CA ASN A 90 16.35 -0.89 4.36
C ASN A 90 15.75 0.09 5.38
N ASN A 91 15.60 1.37 5.00
CA ASN A 91 14.99 2.37 5.89
C ASN A 91 13.57 1.99 6.33
N ILE A 92 12.77 1.41 5.44
CA ILE A 92 11.41 0.95 5.78
C ILE A 92 11.48 -0.23 6.75
N LEU A 93 12.35 -1.22 6.51
CA LEU A 93 12.49 -2.40 7.37
C LEU A 93 13.02 -2.05 8.76
N GLU A 94 13.98 -1.13 8.86
CA GLU A 94 14.55 -0.67 10.13
C GLU A 94 13.55 0.14 10.97
N ASN A 95 12.74 0.99 10.32
CA ASN A 95 11.80 1.88 11.00
C ASN A 95 10.39 1.31 11.14
N TYR A 96 10.11 0.11 10.65
CA TYR A 96 8.76 -0.47 10.61
C TYR A 96 8.06 -0.47 11.97
N LYS A 97 8.75 -0.86 13.06
CA LYS A 97 8.17 -0.91 14.41
C LYS A 97 7.71 0.47 14.87
N ASN A 98 8.56 1.48 14.71
CA ASN A 98 8.26 2.85 15.11
C ASN A 98 7.09 3.43 14.30
N GLU A 99 7.08 3.18 12.99
CA GLU A 99 5.98 3.60 12.11
C GLU A 99 4.65 2.92 12.47
N PHE A 100 4.70 1.67 12.89
CA PHE A 100 3.51 0.93 13.34
C PHE A 100 2.94 1.49 14.66
N TYR A 101 3.80 1.87 15.62
CA TYR A 101 3.37 2.53 16.85
C TYR A 101 2.80 3.93 16.57
N ASP A 102 3.46 4.74 15.75
CA ASP A 102 2.97 6.05 15.32
C ASP A 102 1.59 5.94 14.64
N MET A 103 1.39 4.94 13.78
CA MET A 103 0.09 4.66 13.17
C MET A 103 -0.99 4.36 14.22
N LYS A 104 -0.71 3.51 15.20
CA LYS A 104 -1.68 3.19 16.27
C LYS A 104 -2.09 4.43 17.04
N THR A 105 -1.13 5.26 17.42
CA THR A 105 -1.39 6.53 18.12
C THR A 105 -2.29 7.44 17.29
N LYS A 106 -1.97 7.62 16.01
CA LYS A 106 -2.78 8.46 15.10
C LYS A 106 -4.20 7.94 14.91
N LEU A 107 -4.39 6.62 14.84
CA LEU A 107 -5.72 6.03 14.75
C LEU A 107 -6.54 6.23 16.02
N LEU A 108 -5.90 6.14 17.21
CA LEU A 108 -6.56 6.47 18.48
C LEU A 108 -6.95 7.95 18.54
N ASP A 109 -6.06 8.85 18.12
CA ASP A 109 -6.35 10.30 18.06
C ASP A 109 -7.52 10.59 17.10
N LEU A 110 -7.57 9.89 15.97
CA LEU A 110 -8.68 10.01 15.01
C LEU A 110 -10.00 9.52 15.62
N GLU A 111 -9.97 8.39 16.32
CA GLU A 111 -11.17 7.85 16.98
C GLU A 111 -11.68 8.76 18.08
N ASN A 112 -10.80 9.28 18.93
CA ASN A 112 -11.15 10.26 19.96
C ASN A 112 -11.76 11.52 19.33
N PHE A 113 -11.17 12.01 18.24
CA PHE A 113 -11.71 13.17 17.52
C PHE A 113 -13.07 12.88 16.88
N ARG A 114 -13.28 11.67 16.35
CA ARG A 114 -14.57 11.22 15.82
C ARG A 114 -15.66 11.25 16.90
N ILE A 115 -15.36 10.75 18.09
CA ILE A 115 -16.30 10.76 19.22
C ILE A 115 -16.68 12.20 19.58
N LEU A 116 -15.70 13.09 19.73
CA LEU A 116 -15.95 14.52 20.01
C LEU A 116 -16.81 15.18 18.92
N CYS A 117 -16.58 14.84 17.63
CA CYS A 117 -17.39 15.33 16.53
C CYS A 117 -18.84 14.86 16.60
N ILE A 118 -19.09 13.61 17.01
CA ILE A 118 -20.44 13.07 17.20
C ILE A 118 -21.16 13.81 18.32
N GLU A 119 -20.52 14.05 19.44
CA GLU A 119 -21.07 14.80 20.58
C GLU A 119 -21.42 16.23 20.17
N GLN A 120 -20.55 16.92 19.42
CA GLN A 120 -20.81 18.26 18.88
C GLN A 120 -21.94 18.24 17.85
N TYR A 121 -22.02 17.23 16.98
CA TYR A 121 -23.10 17.08 16.00
C TYR A 121 -24.46 16.99 16.65
N LEU A 122 -24.58 16.34 17.80
CA LEU A 122 -25.83 16.23 18.55
C LEU A 122 -26.26 17.56 19.19
N ASN A 123 -25.32 18.46 19.43
CA ASN A 123 -25.54 19.72 20.17
C ASN A 123 -25.54 20.98 19.29
N GLU A 124 -24.99 20.94 18.07
CA GLU A 124 -24.84 22.12 17.19
C GLU A 124 -25.61 21.99 15.88
N LYS A 125 -26.09 23.15 15.37
CA LYS A 125 -26.80 23.22 14.07
C LYS A 125 -25.85 23.23 12.84
N ASN A 126 -24.53 23.32 13.00
CA ASN A 126 -23.60 23.51 11.89
C ASN A 126 -22.78 22.25 11.59
N ASN A 127 -23.45 21.24 11.03
CA ASN A 127 -22.90 19.93 10.74
C ASN A 127 -21.85 19.93 9.60
N ILE A 128 -21.89 20.92 8.69
CA ILE A 128 -20.95 21.01 7.56
C ILE A 128 -19.51 21.25 8.08
N LYS A 129 -19.33 22.22 8.97
CA LYS A 129 -18.01 22.53 9.53
C LYS A 129 -17.42 21.36 10.34
N ILE A 130 -18.25 20.61 11.05
CA ILE A 130 -17.83 19.42 11.79
C ILE A 130 -17.37 18.34 10.81
N SER A 131 -18.13 18.11 9.74
CA SER A 131 -17.78 17.15 8.69
C SER A 131 -16.48 17.52 7.97
N GLU A 132 -16.27 18.78 7.63
CA GLU A 132 -15.02 19.28 7.02
C GLU A 132 -13.81 19.02 7.93
N LYS A 133 -13.90 19.35 9.23
CA LYS A 133 -12.84 19.07 10.22
C LYS A 133 -12.54 17.58 10.34
N LEU A 134 -13.58 16.74 10.37
CA LEU A 134 -13.42 15.28 10.45
C LEU A 134 -12.74 14.74 9.18
N LEU A 135 -13.13 15.17 7.99
CA LEU A 135 -12.49 14.79 6.73
C LEU A 135 -11.02 15.21 6.69
N GLU A 136 -10.70 16.42 7.15
CA GLU A 136 -9.30 16.87 7.24
C GLU A 136 -8.47 15.99 8.19
N LYS A 137 -8.99 15.67 9.36
CA LYS A 137 -8.32 14.76 10.32
C LYS A 137 -8.19 13.34 9.74
N CYS A 138 -9.21 12.80 9.06
CA CYS A 138 -9.14 11.51 8.36
C CYS A 138 -8.02 11.47 7.34
N LYS A 139 -7.74 12.57 6.63
CA LYS A 139 -6.65 12.66 5.67
C LYS A 139 -5.28 12.45 6.34
N TYR A 140 -5.02 13.12 7.46
CA TYR A 140 -3.70 13.09 8.10
C TYR A 140 -3.52 11.95 9.10
N LEU A 141 -4.56 11.61 9.86
CA LEU A 141 -4.50 10.60 10.91
C LEU A 141 -4.94 9.20 10.42
N GLY A 142 -5.68 9.11 9.31
CA GLY A 142 -6.16 7.86 8.72
C GLY A 142 -5.45 7.51 7.42
N LEU A 143 -5.65 8.28 6.33
CA LEU A 143 -5.18 7.93 4.99
C LEU A 143 -3.66 7.89 4.88
N MET A 144 -2.94 8.82 5.50
CA MET A 144 -1.47 8.81 5.43
C MET A 144 -0.85 7.60 6.12
N PRO A 145 -1.21 7.24 7.37
CA PRO A 145 -0.77 5.99 7.99
C PRO A 145 -1.17 4.75 7.20
N PHE A 146 -2.41 4.70 6.68
CA PHE A 146 -2.88 3.60 5.85
C PHE A 146 -2.01 3.42 4.59
N SER A 147 -1.69 4.52 3.88
CA SER A 147 -0.85 4.46 2.67
C SER A 147 0.55 3.92 2.96
N LYS A 148 1.13 4.26 4.12
CA LYS A 148 2.41 3.70 4.57
C LYS A 148 2.30 2.18 4.81
N GLN A 149 1.27 1.73 5.51
CA GLN A 149 1.07 0.30 5.79
C GLN A 149 0.76 -0.50 4.51
N ALA A 150 -0.02 0.04 3.59
CA ALA A 150 -0.23 -0.55 2.28
C ALA A 150 1.09 -0.74 1.52
N ARG A 151 1.97 0.27 1.54
CA ARG A 151 3.32 0.17 0.96
C ARG A 151 4.15 -0.93 1.61
N ASN A 152 4.12 -1.04 2.94
CA ASN A 152 4.82 -2.09 3.68
C ASN A 152 4.32 -3.49 3.27
N ALA A 153 3.00 -3.65 3.08
CA ALA A 153 2.41 -4.90 2.60
C ALA A 153 2.86 -5.24 1.17
N PHE A 154 2.93 -4.26 0.26
CA PHE A 154 3.42 -4.46 -1.10
C PHE A 154 4.89 -4.90 -1.11
N ILE A 155 5.74 -4.25 -0.31
CA ILE A 155 7.16 -4.60 -0.16
C ILE A 155 7.30 -6.01 0.38
N SER A 156 6.58 -6.35 1.44
CA SER A 156 6.62 -7.68 2.06
C SER A 156 6.23 -8.77 1.06
N LYS A 157 5.14 -8.57 0.32
CA LYS A 157 4.72 -9.51 -0.73
C LYS A 157 5.79 -9.66 -1.81
N LYS A 158 6.38 -8.55 -2.27
CA LYS A 158 7.40 -8.55 -3.33
C LYS A 158 8.67 -9.29 -2.89
N ILE A 159 9.14 -9.06 -1.66
CA ILE A 159 10.29 -9.77 -1.09
C ILE A 159 9.98 -11.26 -0.96
N LEU A 160 8.84 -11.64 -0.37
CA LEU A 160 8.48 -13.05 -0.18
C LEU A 160 8.35 -13.80 -1.51
N THR A 161 7.73 -13.20 -2.53
CA THR A 161 7.64 -13.82 -3.86
C THR A 161 9.01 -13.94 -4.52
N SER A 162 9.88 -12.95 -4.38
CA SER A 162 11.24 -13.01 -4.92
C SER A 162 12.11 -14.09 -4.27
N LEU A 163 11.88 -14.40 -3.00
CA LEU A 163 12.54 -15.53 -2.31
C LEU A 163 12.08 -16.89 -2.87
N ILE A 164 10.82 -16.99 -3.28
CA ILE A 164 10.31 -18.20 -3.95
C ILE A 164 10.98 -18.34 -5.32
N ASP A 165 11.02 -17.26 -6.10
CA ASP A 165 11.62 -17.25 -7.44
C ASP A 165 13.14 -17.54 -7.40
N ALA A 166 13.80 -17.16 -6.31
CA ALA A 166 15.20 -17.46 -6.03
C ALA A 166 15.44 -18.89 -5.49
N GLY A 167 14.40 -19.68 -5.24
CA GLY A 167 14.48 -21.02 -4.66
C GLY A 167 14.86 -21.06 -3.16
N ILE A 168 14.85 -19.91 -2.48
CA ILE A 168 15.19 -19.79 -1.05
C ILE A 168 14.00 -20.16 -0.16
N LEU A 169 12.79 -19.78 -0.57
CA LEU A 169 11.55 -20.04 0.15
C LEU A 169 10.67 -21.03 -0.62
N ALA A 170 10.28 -22.14 0.02
CA ALA A 170 9.33 -23.06 -0.57
C ALA A 170 7.94 -22.41 -0.68
N LYS A 171 7.24 -22.64 -1.80
CA LYS A 171 5.88 -22.11 -2.04
C LYS A 171 4.88 -22.55 -0.95
N SER A 172 5.04 -23.76 -0.42
CA SER A 172 4.22 -24.26 0.71
C SER A 172 4.43 -23.45 1.99
N SER A 173 5.69 -23.03 2.27
CA SER A 173 6.01 -22.19 3.43
C SER A 173 5.42 -20.77 3.27
N TYR A 174 5.44 -20.22 2.06
CA TYR A 174 4.76 -18.96 1.77
C TYR A 174 3.26 -19.03 2.08
N TYR A 175 2.57 -20.07 1.62
CA TYR A 175 1.14 -20.23 1.94
C TYR A 175 0.88 -20.44 3.43
N LYS A 176 1.78 -21.14 4.14
CA LYS A 176 1.68 -21.26 5.61
C LYS A 176 1.79 -19.89 6.27
N ILE A 177 2.75 -19.04 5.88
CA ILE A 177 2.86 -17.66 6.39
C ILE A 177 1.55 -16.91 6.19
N LEU A 178 1.01 -16.91 4.96
CA LEU A 178 -0.23 -16.20 4.65
C LEU A 178 -1.44 -16.73 5.44
N SER A 179 -1.53 -18.04 5.64
CA SER A 179 -2.66 -18.65 6.37
C SER A 179 -2.67 -18.34 7.87
N HIS A 180 -1.52 -17.92 8.42
CA HIS A 180 -1.43 -17.49 9.83
C HIS A 180 -1.74 -15.99 10.03
N LEU A 181 -1.88 -15.22 8.94
CA LEU A 181 -2.28 -13.82 9.04
C LEU A 181 -3.77 -13.74 9.39
N LYS A 182 -4.07 -13.19 10.58
CA LYS A 182 -5.45 -12.82 10.93
C LYS A 182 -5.87 -11.64 10.06
N THR A 183 -6.84 -11.85 9.21
CA THR A 183 -7.46 -10.83 8.37
C THR A 183 -8.96 -10.82 8.62
N VAL A 184 -9.63 -9.70 8.34
CA VAL A 184 -11.10 -9.62 8.41
C VAL A 184 -11.76 -10.73 7.57
N SER A 185 -11.20 -11.05 6.39
CA SER A 185 -11.70 -12.15 5.56
C SER A 185 -11.53 -13.51 6.23
N HIS A 186 -10.44 -13.73 6.97
CA HIS A 186 -10.24 -14.96 7.73
C HIS A 186 -11.27 -15.08 8.85
N ASP A 187 -11.48 -14.02 9.62
CA ASP A 187 -12.45 -13.99 10.72
C ASP A 187 -13.87 -14.18 10.18
N TYR A 188 -14.23 -13.53 9.06
CA TYR A 188 -15.51 -13.72 8.38
C TYR A 188 -15.74 -15.19 7.98
N ILE A 189 -14.75 -15.83 7.32
CA ILE A 189 -14.85 -17.25 6.92
C ILE A 189 -14.98 -18.16 8.15
N TYR A 190 -14.24 -17.84 9.23
CA TYR A 190 -14.31 -18.58 10.49
C TYR A 190 -15.70 -18.49 11.12
N ASP A 191 -16.25 -17.27 11.20
CA ASP A 191 -17.57 -17.05 11.79
C ASP A 191 -18.71 -17.62 10.91
N GLN A 192 -18.55 -17.57 9.58
CA GLN A 192 -19.48 -18.26 8.66
C GLN A 192 -19.51 -19.78 8.91
N LYS A 193 -18.34 -20.39 9.17
CA LYS A 193 -18.28 -21.82 9.54
C LYS A 193 -18.98 -22.09 10.89
N ARG A 194 -18.78 -21.22 11.88
CA ARG A 194 -19.41 -21.32 13.20
C ARG A 194 -20.94 -21.16 13.10
N LEU A 195 -21.42 -20.26 12.26
CA LEU A 195 -22.84 -20.07 11.99
C LEU A 195 -23.44 -21.34 11.37
N LYS A 196 -22.80 -21.91 10.34
CA LYS A 196 -23.23 -23.19 9.72
C LYS A 196 -23.25 -24.34 10.74
N GLN A 197 -22.33 -24.36 11.70
CA GLN A 197 -22.27 -25.34 12.78
C GLN A 197 -23.21 -25.00 13.94
N LYS A 198 -24.04 -23.95 13.84
CA LYS A 198 -24.94 -23.46 14.91
C LYS A 198 -24.22 -23.12 16.23
N LYS A 199 -22.93 -22.76 16.14
CA LYS A 199 -22.12 -22.35 17.32
C LYS A 199 -22.25 -20.84 17.62
N ILE A 200 -22.75 -20.08 16.71
CA ILE A 200 -23.14 -18.66 16.85
C ILE A 200 -24.48 -18.45 16.15
N ASN A 201 -25.21 -17.41 16.55
CA ASN A 201 -26.44 -17.02 15.90
C ASN A 201 -26.21 -15.90 14.86
N ILE A 202 -27.22 -15.56 14.05
CA ILE A 202 -27.13 -14.51 13.02
C ILE A 202 -26.79 -13.15 13.64
N ARG A 203 -27.38 -12.79 14.79
CA ARG A 203 -27.13 -11.52 15.46
C ARG A 203 -25.66 -11.36 15.91
N ASP A 204 -25.01 -12.46 16.28
CA ASP A 204 -23.59 -12.47 16.66
C ASP A 204 -22.68 -12.40 15.43
N PHE A 205 -23.16 -12.87 14.27
CA PHE A 205 -22.45 -12.78 12.99
C PHE A 205 -22.52 -11.38 12.34
N GLU A 206 -23.57 -10.62 12.66
CA GLU A 206 -23.78 -9.24 12.14
C GLU A 206 -23.04 -8.17 12.95
N LYS A 207 -22.39 -8.52 14.08
CA LYS A 207 -21.56 -7.62 14.90
C LYS A 207 -20.12 -7.60 14.42
#